data_5d8b4fe6cfa06f89408df0dd03c5c1ff
#
_entry.id   5d8b4fe6cfa06f89408df0dd03c5c1ff
#
_cell.length_a   1.000
_cell.length_b   1.000
_cell.length_c   1.000
_cell.angle_alpha   90.00
_cell.angle_beta   90.00
_cell.angle_gamma   90.00
#
_symmetry.space_group_name_H-M   'P 1'
#
loop_
_entity.id
_entity.type
_entity.pdbx_description
1 polymer ?
#
loop_
_entity_poly.entity_id
_entity_poly.type
_entity_poly.pdbx_seq_one_letter_code
_entity_poly.pdbx_strand_id
1 'polypeptide(L)'
;SVALTEHGNMFSVLPYYNEAKKAGIKPIIGCEIYVSVGSRFEKKVRPEGGWGNNHLILLAQNYKGYKNLMKLVTAGYLEGFYYRPRVDIDLIRDHSEGLICMSGCLKGEIPEKMLKGDYEGAKAAAIRFSEIFPKRFYLEIQSHGIPEEIANIQNMKKLASELNLPLVCTN
;
A
#
# COMPACT_ATOMS: atom_id res chain seq x y z
N SER A 1 -6.01 6.87 18.25
CA SER A 1 -5.80 5.65 17.47
C SER A 1 -4.40 5.65 16.85
N VAL A 2 -3.86 4.49 16.61
CA VAL A 2 -2.59 4.30 15.92
C VAL A 2 -2.68 3.07 15.02
N ALA A 3 -1.98 3.09 13.87
CA ALA A 3 -1.93 1.96 12.95
C ALA A 3 -0.58 1.20 13.09
N LEU A 4 -0.65 -0.12 12.94
CA LEU A 4 0.51 -0.98 12.74
C LEU A 4 0.55 -1.41 11.27
N THR A 5 1.64 -1.11 10.57
CA THR A 5 1.83 -1.38 9.14
C THR A 5 3.22 -1.96 8.88
N GLU A 6 3.49 -3.15 9.41
CA GLU A 6 4.77 -3.84 9.22
C GLU A 6 5.03 -4.14 7.74
N HIS A 7 6.30 -4.24 7.39
CA HIS A 7 6.76 -4.49 6.03
C HIS A 7 6.59 -5.96 5.62
N GLY A 8 5.53 -6.27 4.89
CA GLY A 8 5.26 -7.57 4.31
C GLY A 8 4.85 -8.65 5.29
N ASN A 9 4.53 -8.31 6.53
CA ASN A 9 4.13 -9.28 7.54
C ASN A 9 3.11 -8.71 8.54
N MET A 10 2.62 -9.57 9.44
CA MET A 10 1.66 -9.26 10.50
C MET A 10 2.10 -9.88 11.84
N PHE A 11 3.40 -10.02 12.08
CA PHE A 11 3.91 -10.79 13.22
C PHE A 11 3.63 -10.13 14.57
N SER A 12 3.62 -8.80 14.63
CA SER A 12 3.39 -8.05 15.86
C SER A 12 1.92 -7.71 16.11
N VAL A 13 0.98 -8.17 15.28
CA VAL A 13 -0.45 -7.76 15.37
C VAL A 13 -1.05 -8.10 16.72
N LEU A 14 -0.84 -9.31 17.24
CA LEU A 14 -1.45 -9.71 18.53
C LEU A 14 -0.88 -8.96 19.73
N PRO A 15 0.46 -8.90 19.94
CA PRO A 15 1.02 -8.10 21.02
C PRO A 15 0.66 -6.61 20.88
N TYR A 16 0.72 -6.04 19.67
CA TYR A 16 0.31 -4.66 19.42
C TYR A 16 -1.17 -4.41 19.80
N TYR A 17 -2.07 -5.27 19.34
CA TYR A 17 -3.51 -5.15 19.67
C TYR A 17 -3.75 -5.15 21.17
N ASN A 18 -3.13 -6.09 21.91
CA ASN A 18 -3.30 -6.23 23.34
C ASN A 18 -2.76 -5.00 24.09
N GLU A 19 -1.57 -4.51 23.75
CA GLU A 19 -0.98 -3.34 24.40
C GLU A 19 -1.75 -2.06 24.08
N ALA A 20 -2.20 -1.87 22.84
CA ALA A 20 -3.02 -0.72 22.46
C ALA A 20 -4.37 -0.71 23.23
N LYS A 21 -5.03 -1.86 23.33
CA LYS A 21 -6.28 -1.99 24.11
C LYS A 21 -6.05 -1.71 25.58
N LYS A 22 -4.98 -2.22 26.19
CA LYS A 22 -4.59 -1.97 27.57
C LYS A 22 -4.31 -0.49 27.83
N ALA A 23 -3.70 0.19 26.87
CA ALA A 23 -3.43 1.63 26.92
C ALA A 23 -4.66 2.51 26.60
N GLY A 24 -5.83 1.95 26.32
CA GLY A 24 -7.03 2.70 25.93
C GLY A 24 -6.94 3.31 24.52
N ILE A 25 -6.00 2.85 23.68
CA ILE A 25 -5.78 3.33 22.31
C ILE A 25 -6.51 2.41 21.34
N LYS A 26 -7.23 2.99 20.37
CA LYS A 26 -7.84 2.21 19.29
C LYS A 26 -6.75 1.67 18.34
N PRO A 27 -6.53 0.34 18.29
CA PRO A 27 -5.60 -0.25 17.33
C PRO A 27 -6.21 -0.27 15.93
N ILE A 28 -5.39 0.05 14.93
CA ILE A 28 -5.71 -0.12 13.51
C ILE A 28 -4.71 -1.12 12.96
N ILE A 29 -5.20 -2.25 12.46
CA ILE A 29 -4.38 -3.33 11.94
C ILE A 29 -4.16 -3.11 10.44
N GLY A 30 -2.92 -3.15 10.01
CA GLY A 30 -2.55 -3.01 8.61
C GLY A 30 -1.28 -3.78 8.27
N CYS A 31 -0.83 -3.59 7.05
CA CYS A 31 0.44 -4.11 6.54
C CYS A 31 0.88 -3.26 5.35
N GLU A 32 2.16 -2.96 5.25
CA GLU A 32 2.76 -2.51 4.01
C GLU A 32 3.08 -3.74 3.17
N ILE A 33 2.26 -4.01 2.17
CA ILE A 33 2.46 -5.15 1.26
C ILE A 33 3.38 -4.77 0.10
N TYR A 34 4.02 -5.78 -0.48
CA TYR A 34 4.84 -5.66 -1.68
C TYR A 34 4.05 -6.13 -2.89
N VAL A 35 3.79 -5.21 -3.84
CA VAL A 35 3.02 -5.50 -5.05
C VAL A 35 3.99 -5.76 -6.20
N SER A 36 3.93 -6.96 -6.78
CA SER A 36 4.76 -7.31 -7.94
C SER A 36 4.37 -6.50 -9.17
N VAL A 37 5.36 -6.17 -9.99
CA VAL A 37 5.14 -5.66 -11.34
C VAL A 37 4.87 -6.88 -12.24
N GLY A 38 3.60 -7.08 -12.60
CA GLY A 38 3.13 -8.32 -13.24
C GLY A 38 2.70 -9.38 -12.24
N SER A 39 2.74 -10.65 -12.65
CA SER A 39 2.29 -11.76 -11.81
C SER A 39 3.24 -12.02 -10.63
N ARG A 40 2.66 -12.34 -9.46
CA ARG A 40 3.42 -12.73 -8.25
C ARG A 40 4.26 -14.01 -8.45
N PHE A 41 3.92 -14.82 -9.44
CA PHE A 41 4.66 -16.05 -9.77
C PHE A 41 5.93 -15.76 -10.59
N GLU A 42 6.05 -14.58 -11.21
CA GLU A 42 7.24 -14.19 -11.96
C GLU A 42 8.37 -13.77 -11.02
N LYS A 43 9.45 -14.54 -11.02
CA LYS A 43 10.64 -14.27 -10.18
C LYS A 43 11.71 -13.54 -10.98
N LYS A 44 11.42 -12.28 -11.37
CA LYS A 44 12.30 -11.42 -12.17
C LYS A 44 12.62 -10.12 -11.44
N VAL A 45 13.85 -9.66 -11.57
CA VAL A 45 14.24 -8.27 -11.22
C VAL A 45 13.84 -7.32 -12.34
N ARG A 46 13.61 -6.06 -11.99
CA ARG A 46 13.36 -5.03 -13.02
C ARG A 46 14.62 -4.77 -13.85
N PRO A 47 14.50 -4.53 -15.18
CA PRO A 47 15.64 -4.17 -16.01
C PRO A 47 16.41 -2.94 -15.51
N GLU A 48 15.68 -1.96 -14.94
CA GLU A 48 16.23 -0.74 -14.35
C GLU A 48 16.77 -0.92 -12.92
N GLY A 49 16.83 -2.14 -12.43
CA GLY A 49 17.22 -2.47 -11.06
C GLY A 49 16.05 -2.51 -10.06
N GLY A 50 16.32 -3.03 -8.88
CA GLY A 50 15.32 -3.20 -7.82
C GLY A 50 14.61 -4.56 -7.84
N TRP A 51 13.86 -4.84 -6.78
CA TRP A 51 13.28 -6.17 -6.51
C TRP A 51 11.96 -6.45 -7.25
N GLY A 52 11.58 -5.61 -8.23
CA GLY A 52 10.37 -5.80 -9.04
C GLY A 52 9.06 -5.71 -8.25
N ASN A 53 9.02 -4.88 -7.20
CA ASN A 53 7.81 -4.65 -6.40
C ASN A 53 7.65 -3.19 -6.02
N ASN A 54 6.39 -2.78 -5.83
CA ASN A 54 6.01 -1.51 -5.23
C ASN A 54 5.44 -1.70 -3.83
N HIS A 55 5.48 -0.66 -3.02
CA HIS A 55 4.87 -0.64 -1.69
C HIS A 55 3.41 -0.20 -1.78
N LEU A 56 2.54 -0.80 -0.99
CA LEU A 56 1.14 -0.43 -0.85
C LEU A 56 0.71 -0.64 0.59
N ILE A 57 0.04 0.34 1.18
CA ILE A 57 -0.47 0.21 2.54
C ILE A 57 -1.92 -0.28 2.51
N LEU A 58 -2.18 -1.36 3.25
CA LEU A 58 -3.55 -1.86 3.47
C LEU A 58 -3.88 -1.82 4.96
N LEU A 59 -5.06 -1.28 5.30
CA LEU A 59 -5.59 -1.25 6.65
C LEU A 59 -6.90 -2.03 6.71
N ALA A 60 -7.07 -2.84 7.74
CA ALA A 60 -8.33 -3.55 7.99
C ALA A 60 -9.40 -2.59 8.53
N GLN A 61 -10.45 -2.36 7.76
CA GLN A 61 -11.61 -1.57 8.16
C GLN A 61 -12.54 -2.34 9.11
N ASN A 62 -12.60 -3.67 8.94
CA ASN A 62 -13.44 -4.58 9.71
C ASN A 62 -12.83 -5.99 9.74
N TYR A 63 -13.52 -6.94 10.39
CA TYR A 63 -13.03 -8.31 10.53
C TYR A 63 -12.88 -9.06 9.19
N LYS A 64 -13.73 -8.76 8.20
CA LYS A 64 -13.58 -9.32 6.83
C LYS A 64 -12.28 -8.83 6.19
N GLY A 65 -11.99 -7.53 6.31
CA GLY A 65 -10.72 -6.96 5.84
C GLY A 65 -9.51 -7.55 6.56
N TYR A 66 -9.58 -7.76 7.87
CA TYR A 66 -8.50 -8.43 8.60
C TYR A 66 -8.23 -9.84 8.07
N LYS A 67 -9.28 -10.63 7.81
CA LYS A 67 -9.13 -11.96 7.19
C LYS A 67 -8.55 -11.89 5.78
N ASN A 68 -8.97 -10.91 4.99
CA ASN A 68 -8.44 -10.71 3.64
C ASN A 68 -6.97 -10.29 3.68
N LEU A 69 -6.59 -9.41 4.62
CA LEU A 69 -5.19 -9.02 4.81
C LEU A 69 -4.31 -10.24 5.17
N MET A 70 -4.77 -11.11 6.07
CA MET A 70 -4.06 -12.35 6.38
C MET A 70 -3.86 -13.24 5.15
N LYS A 71 -4.89 -13.37 4.30
CA LYS A 71 -4.79 -14.16 3.06
C LYS A 71 -3.76 -13.56 2.09
N LEU A 72 -3.78 -12.22 1.91
CA LEU A 72 -2.81 -11.53 1.06
C LEU A 72 -1.38 -11.75 1.56
N VAL A 73 -1.13 -11.54 2.85
CA VAL A 73 0.20 -11.75 3.44
C VAL A 73 0.62 -13.21 3.31
N THR A 74 -0.26 -14.17 3.59
CA THR A 74 0.03 -15.60 3.46
C THR A 74 0.39 -15.98 2.02
N ALA A 75 -0.40 -15.55 1.04
CA ALA A 75 -0.11 -15.81 -0.37
C ALA A 75 1.21 -15.16 -0.81
N GLY A 76 1.53 -13.98 -0.28
CA GLY A 76 2.82 -13.33 -0.51
C GLY A 76 4.01 -14.23 -0.13
N TYR A 77 3.90 -14.94 1.00
CA TYR A 77 4.94 -15.89 1.45
C TYR A 77 4.92 -17.20 0.68
N LEU A 78 3.75 -17.80 0.46
CA LEU A 78 3.63 -19.14 -0.12
C LEU A 78 3.79 -19.15 -1.64
N GLU A 79 3.33 -18.14 -2.33
CA GLU A 79 3.25 -18.11 -3.79
C GLU A 79 4.20 -17.07 -4.40
N GLY A 80 4.20 -15.85 -3.85
CA GLY A 80 4.86 -14.69 -4.44
C GLY A 80 6.27 -14.38 -3.93
N PHE A 81 6.83 -15.22 -3.05
CA PHE A 81 8.12 -14.91 -2.42
C PHE A 81 9.27 -14.89 -3.44
N TYR A 82 9.84 -13.70 -3.59
CA TYR A 82 11.07 -13.46 -4.32
C TYR A 82 11.79 -12.27 -3.70
N TYR A 83 12.78 -12.53 -2.85
CA TYR A 83 13.42 -11.58 -1.93
C TYR A 83 12.47 -10.92 -0.92
N ARG A 84 11.20 -10.72 -1.28
CA ARG A 84 10.12 -10.18 -0.45
C ARG A 84 8.83 -10.98 -0.69
N PRO A 85 7.91 -11.04 0.29
CA PRO A 85 6.60 -11.66 0.11
C PRO A 85 5.72 -10.72 -0.75
N ARG A 86 5.54 -11.07 -2.04
CA ARG A 86 4.86 -10.23 -3.01
C ARG A 86 3.47 -10.77 -3.33
N VAL A 87 2.55 -9.86 -3.57
CA VAL A 87 1.24 -10.12 -4.14
C VAL A 87 1.10 -9.41 -5.48
N ASP A 88 0.12 -9.77 -6.29
CA ASP A 88 -0.21 -9.05 -7.53
C ASP A 88 -1.58 -8.37 -7.45
N ILE A 89 -1.86 -7.56 -8.44
CA ILE A 89 -3.09 -6.76 -8.51
C ILE A 89 -4.35 -7.64 -8.54
N ASP A 90 -4.29 -8.80 -9.18
CA ASP A 90 -5.45 -9.70 -9.26
C ASP A 90 -5.79 -10.28 -7.88
N LEU A 91 -4.80 -10.74 -7.13
CA LEU A 91 -5.01 -11.21 -5.77
C LEU A 91 -5.52 -10.10 -4.84
N ILE A 92 -5.00 -8.87 -4.99
CA ILE A 92 -5.47 -7.70 -4.23
C ILE A 92 -6.94 -7.42 -4.55
N ARG A 93 -7.35 -7.46 -5.82
CA ARG A 93 -8.73 -7.25 -6.25
C ARG A 93 -9.67 -8.25 -5.62
N ASP A 94 -9.31 -9.54 -5.66
CA ASP A 94 -10.12 -10.64 -5.11
C ASP A 94 -10.30 -10.56 -3.59
N HIS A 95 -9.38 -9.85 -2.90
CA HIS A 95 -9.36 -9.75 -1.44
C HIS A 95 -9.46 -8.31 -0.93
N SER A 96 -9.98 -7.38 -1.73
CA SER A 96 -10.09 -5.95 -1.39
C SER A 96 -11.19 -5.60 -0.40
N GLU A 97 -12.19 -6.49 -0.23
CA GLU A 97 -13.34 -6.23 0.64
C GLU A 97 -12.92 -6.00 2.10
N GLY A 98 -13.44 -4.91 2.70
CA GLY A 98 -13.15 -4.55 4.09
C GLY A 98 -11.74 -4.02 4.34
N LEU A 99 -10.98 -3.71 3.27
CA LEU A 99 -9.68 -3.07 3.35
C LEU A 99 -9.76 -1.60 2.89
N ILE A 100 -9.01 -0.75 3.54
CA ILE A 100 -8.65 0.60 3.11
C ILE A 100 -7.26 0.51 2.48
N CYS A 101 -7.05 1.21 1.37
CA CYS A 101 -5.80 1.24 0.64
C CYS A 101 -5.22 2.66 0.63
N MET A 102 -3.90 2.77 0.81
CA MET A 102 -3.14 4.02 0.65
C MET A 102 -1.99 3.79 -0.32
N SER A 103 -1.63 4.82 -1.09
CA SER A 103 -0.67 4.72 -2.20
C SER A 103 0.78 4.40 -1.79
N GLY A 104 1.09 4.44 -0.51
CA GLY A 104 2.41 4.12 0.04
C GLY A 104 3.40 5.29 -0.05
N CYS A 105 4.63 5.01 0.38
CA CYS A 105 5.76 5.94 0.37
C CYS A 105 6.30 6.15 -1.06
N LEU A 106 7.49 6.79 -1.20
CA LEU A 106 8.16 7.01 -2.51
C LEU A 106 8.36 5.73 -3.35
N LYS A 107 8.31 4.55 -2.73
CA LYS A 107 8.38 3.24 -3.41
C LYS A 107 7.00 2.68 -3.82
N GLY A 108 5.92 3.40 -3.55
CA GLY A 108 4.60 3.10 -4.10
C GLY A 108 4.57 3.31 -5.62
N GLU A 109 3.71 2.60 -6.32
CA GLU A 109 3.63 2.69 -7.80
C GLU A 109 3.33 4.11 -8.27
N ILE A 110 2.40 4.80 -7.63
CA ILE A 110 2.01 6.16 -8.02
C ILE A 110 3.12 7.16 -7.74
N PRO A 111 3.68 7.27 -6.50
CA PRO A 111 4.79 8.17 -6.23
C PRO A 111 6.03 7.88 -7.09
N GLU A 112 6.37 6.60 -7.32
CA GLU A 112 7.51 6.22 -8.15
C GLU A 112 7.37 6.71 -9.60
N LYS A 113 6.17 6.55 -10.19
CA LYS A 113 5.87 7.06 -11.55
C LYS A 113 5.94 8.58 -11.61
N MET A 114 5.41 9.29 -10.60
CA MET A 114 5.51 10.75 -10.50
C MET A 114 6.96 11.22 -10.50
N LEU A 115 7.83 10.57 -9.72
CA LEU A 115 9.26 10.91 -9.66
C LEU A 115 10.00 10.67 -10.98
N LYS A 116 9.54 9.69 -11.76
CA LYS A 116 10.06 9.39 -13.10
C LYS A 116 9.46 10.30 -14.20
N GLY A 117 8.57 11.24 -13.84
CA GLY A 117 7.88 12.10 -14.79
C GLY A 117 6.75 11.43 -15.57
N ASP A 118 6.37 10.21 -15.20
CA ASP A 118 5.27 9.45 -15.81
C ASP A 118 3.93 9.79 -15.12
N TYR A 119 3.44 11.01 -15.33
CA TYR A 119 2.20 11.49 -14.75
C TYR A 119 0.99 10.68 -15.20
N GLU A 120 0.87 10.37 -16.48
CA GLU A 120 -0.26 9.60 -17.02
C GLU A 120 -0.27 8.16 -16.50
N GLY A 121 0.88 7.53 -16.38
CA GLY A 121 0.99 6.22 -15.74
C GLY A 121 0.64 6.24 -14.25
N ALA A 122 1.01 7.30 -13.53
CA ALA A 122 0.61 7.49 -12.12
C ALA A 122 -0.91 7.67 -12.00
N LYS A 123 -1.52 8.46 -12.90
CA LYS A 123 -2.96 8.67 -12.99
C LYS A 123 -3.71 7.37 -13.29
N ALA A 124 -3.27 6.60 -14.26
CA ALA A 124 -3.85 5.28 -14.58
C ALA A 124 -3.78 4.32 -13.39
N ALA A 125 -2.67 4.30 -12.65
CA ALA A 125 -2.55 3.51 -11.44
C ALA A 125 -3.52 3.97 -10.34
N ALA A 126 -3.69 5.28 -10.14
CA ALA A 126 -4.63 5.83 -9.16
C ALA A 126 -6.09 5.48 -9.50
N ILE A 127 -6.48 5.56 -10.76
CA ILE A 127 -7.80 5.14 -11.23
C ILE A 127 -8.02 3.65 -10.94
N ARG A 128 -7.07 2.79 -11.32
CA ARG A 128 -7.14 1.35 -11.07
C ARG A 128 -7.32 1.02 -9.57
N PHE A 129 -6.54 1.65 -8.67
CA PHE A 129 -6.71 1.43 -7.23
C PHE A 129 -8.03 1.97 -6.70
N SER A 130 -8.54 3.09 -7.22
CA SER A 130 -9.84 3.63 -6.83
C SER A 130 -11.01 2.72 -7.24
N GLU A 131 -10.88 2.01 -8.36
CA GLU A 131 -11.84 1.00 -8.81
C GLU A 131 -11.81 -0.28 -7.95
N ILE A 132 -10.61 -0.72 -7.53
CA ILE A 132 -10.46 -1.87 -6.63
C ILE A 132 -10.97 -1.55 -5.21
N PHE A 133 -10.77 -0.32 -4.73
CA PHE A 133 -11.14 0.13 -3.40
C PHE A 133 -12.11 1.33 -3.43
N PRO A 134 -13.34 1.17 -3.97
CA PRO A 134 -14.27 2.28 -4.13
C PRO A 134 -14.55 2.96 -2.78
N LYS A 135 -14.31 4.29 -2.72
CA LYS A 135 -14.42 5.14 -1.50
C LYS A 135 -13.48 4.74 -0.33
N ARG A 136 -12.49 3.89 -0.59
CA ARG A 136 -11.55 3.36 0.40
C ARG A 136 -10.09 3.45 -0.06
N PHE A 137 -9.82 4.18 -1.14
CA PHE A 137 -8.49 4.48 -1.64
C PHE A 137 -8.10 5.91 -1.30
N TYR A 138 -6.88 6.11 -0.80
CA TYR A 138 -6.32 7.39 -0.41
C TYR A 138 -4.95 7.59 -1.06
N LEU A 139 -4.70 8.79 -1.57
CA LEU A 139 -3.36 9.17 -1.96
C LEU A 139 -2.59 9.59 -0.70
N GLU A 140 -1.45 8.96 -0.48
CA GLU A 140 -0.63 9.16 0.72
C GLU A 140 0.48 10.17 0.44
N ILE A 141 0.68 11.09 1.35
CA ILE A 141 1.80 12.03 1.36
C ILE A 141 2.58 11.92 2.66
N GLN A 142 3.90 11.98 2.56
CA GLN A 142 4.83 11.94 3.69
C GLN A 142 5.76 13.15 3.62
N SER A 143 6.27 13.60 4.77
CA SER A 143 7.18 14.74 4.85
C SER A 143 8.22 14.51 5.95
N HIS A 144 9.28 13.78 5.60
CA HIS A 144 10.44 13.55 6.47
C HIS A 144 11.63 14.47 6.14
N GLY A 145 11.40 15.52 5.33
CA GLY A 145 12.45 16.43 4.87
C GLY A 145 13.27 15.89 3.69
N ILE A 146 12.84 14.81 3.06
CA ILE A 146 13.47 14.25 1.87
C ILE A 146 13.06 15.08 0.65
N PRO A 147 14.02 15.59 -0.16
CA PRO A 147 13.69 16.46 -1.31
C PRO A 147 12.70 15.84 -2.30
N GLU A 148 12.80 14.53 -2.54
CA GLU A 148 11.92 13.78 -3.41
C GLU A 148 10.48 13.73 -2.90
N GLU A 149 10.28 13.66 -1.58
CA GLU A 149 8.94 13.74 -0.97
C GLU A 149 8.33 15.12 -1.19
N ILE A 150 9.11 16.19 -0.93
CA ILE A 150 8.67 17.58 -1.10
C ILE A 150 8.27 17.84 -2.56
N ALA A 151 9.09 17.40 -3.52
CA ALA A 151 8.80 17.52 -4.94
C ALA A 151 7.52 16.76 -5.33
N ASN A 152 7.32 15.57 -4.75
CA ASN A 152 6.19 14.71 -5.07
C ASN A 152 4.86 15.21 -4.47
N ILE A 153 4.87 15.89 -3.32
CA ILE A 153 3.65 16.38 -2.64
C ILE A 153 2.77 17.24 -3.59
N GLN A 154 3.37 18.13 -4.39
CA GLN A 154 2.61 18.99 -5.29
C GLN A 154 1.92 18.18 -6.41
N ASN A 155 2.63 17.20 -6.95
CA ASN A 155 2.08 16.30 -7.96
C ASN A 155 0.95 15.43 -7.40
N MET A 156 1.10 14.91 -6.18
CA MET A 156 0.07 14.12 -5.49
C MET A 156 -1.17 14.97 -5.19
N LYS A 157 -1.01 16.23 -4.76
CA LYS A 157 -2.11 17.19 -4.57
C LYS A 157 -2.86 17.48 -5.88
N LYS A 158 -2.12 17.70 -6.97
CA LYS A 158 -2.71 17.89 -8.30
C LYS A 158 -3.53 16.68 -8.71
N LEU A 159 -2.96 15.47 -8.60
CA LEU A 159 -3.64 14.22 -8.94
C LEU A 159 -4.89 13.99 -8.08
N ALA A 160 -4.80 14.25 -6.77
CA ALA A 160 -5.93 14.15 -5.84
C ALA A 160 -7.09 15.05 -6.26
N SER A 161 -6.80 16.32 -6.60
CA SER A 161 -7.80 17.26 -7.07
C SER A 161 -8.41 16.84 -8.39
N GLU A 162 -7.60 16.40 -9.35
CA GLU A 162 -8.05 15.99 -10.68
C GLU A 162 -8.98 14.76 -10.65
N LEU A 163 -8.67 13.79 -9.79
CA LEU A 163 -9.44 12.55 -9.67
C LEU A 163 -10.47 12.58 -8.53
N ASN A 164 -10.60 13.69 -7.82
CA ASN A 164 -11.43 13.81 -6.62
C ASN A 164 -11.14 12.68 -5.59
N LEU A 165 -9.84 12.38 -5.38
CA LEU A 165 -9.39 11.37 -4.42
C LEU A 165 -8.96 12.04 -3.11
N PRO A 166 -9.24 11.42 -1.95
CA PRO A 166 -8.81 11.94 -0.68
C PRO A 166 -7.29 11.80 -0.49
N LEU A 167 -6.69 12.80 0.16
CA LEU A 167 -5.30 12.78 0.61
C LEU A 167 -5.24 12.38 2.08
N VAL A 168 -4.21 11.63 2.45
CA VAL A 168 -3.84 11.35 3.84
C VAL A 168 -2.36 11.66 4.05
N CYS A 169 -2.06 12.32 5.17
CA CYS A 169 -0.70 12.54 5.61
C CYS A 169 -0.33 11.47 6.63
N THR A 170 0.77 10.79 6.40
CA THR A 170 1.31 9.76 7.30
C THR A 170 2.75 10.08 7.68
N ASN A 171 3.23 9.34 8.67
CA ASN A 171 4.58 9.49 9.20
C ASN A 171 5.34 8.17 9.10
#